data_3792a152ae8feffb9a16997bc1ea4103
#
_entry.id   3792a152ae8feffb9a16997bc1ea4103
#
_cell.length_a   1.000
_cell.length_b   1.000
_cell.length_c   1.000
_cell.angle_alpha   90.00
_cell.angle_beta   90.00
_cell.angle_gamma   90.00
#
_symmetry.space_group_name_H-M   'P 1'
#
loop_
_entity.id
_entity.type
_entity.pdbx_description
1 polymer ?
#
loop_
_entity_poly.entity_id
_entity_poly.type
_entity_poly.pdbx_seq_one_letter_code
_entity_poly.pdbx_strand_id
1 'polypeptide(L)'
;MPPQASVANPRFAFDGIRAQIRDLHTESIADLAIRARELGDVIPLWYGEGDMVTPPFIREAAKAALDEGQTFYIPNMHGYGPLNEALAGYQTRLHGRDIPVSRTTVTPGGMQALFMALELLVDTGTNVVYVAPQWPNIHNAIHLVGGEPRPFSLDFDGDWKLDLDGLFAACDARTRAIFLSTPSNPTGWTASREEMLALLEFSRRTGIWIISDEVYGRLYFDAPVAPSILQIAEDGDRVLSVNSFSKAWAMTGWRIGWLTHPSAVAGQIGAMTQLMNSGTSGSVQAGATAAILEGEPLVEEIRRRIRTGLDLAYGALAQIPGMVLPTKPRGGMYAFFAVEGEADARKVCADILEKARVGLAPGYLFGSKANAFLRMCVCRERGQIETALGRMLAMRN
;
A
#
# COMPACT_ATOMS: atom_id res chain seq x y z
N MET A 1 5.82 -6.97 38.30
CA MET A 1 7.08 -6.29 37.90
C MET A 1 6.69 -4.96 37.32
N PRO A 2 7.31 -3.85 37.66
CA PRO A 2 7.00 -2.57 37.05
C PRO A 2 7.43 -2.61 35.57
N PRO A 3 6.76 -1.84 34.67
CA PRO A 3 7.14 -1.80 33.26
C PRO A 3 8.57 -1.28 33.15
N GLN A 4 9.40 -2.00 32.40
CA GLN A 4 10.75 -1.55 32.09
C GLN A 4 10.62 -0.25 31.29
N ALA A 5 11.17 0.83 31.83
CA ALA A 5 11.33 2.09 31.15
C ALA A 5 12.05 1.84 29.82
N SER A 6 11.49 2.32 28.72
CA SER A 6 12.14 2.32 27.41
C SER A 6 13.51 2.96 27.58
N VAL A 7 14.56 2.23 27.28
CA VAL A 7 15.92 2.76 27.24
C VAL A 7 15.91 3.82 26.13
N ALA A 8 15.92 5.09 26.49
CA ALA A 8 16.05 6.19 25.56
C ALA A 8 17.31 5.95 24.71
N ASN A 9 17.14 5.84 23.41
CA ASN A 9 18.23 5.61 22.48
C ASN A 9 19.22 6.81 22.57
N PRO A 10 20.44 6.68 23.09
CA PRO A 10 21.35 7.80 23.34
C PRO A 10 21.86 8.48 22.06
N ARG A 11 21.41 8.09 20.89
CA ARG A 11 21.83 8.63 19.59
C ARG A 11 21.20 9.98 19.21
N PHE A 12 20.17 10.44 19.95
CA PHE A 12 19.45 11.69 19.63
C PHE A 12 19.37 12.62 20.83
N ALA A 13 20.52 13.03 21.34
CA ALA A 13 20.62 14.09 22.35
C ALA A 13 20.57 15.50 21.73
N PHE A 14 19.73 15.69 20.67
CA PHE A 14 19.48 17.01 20.10
C PHE A 14 18.16 17.55 20.60
N ASP A 15 18.20 18.56 21.46
CA ASP A 15 17.04 19.37 21.82
C ASP A 15 16.53 20.10 20.57
N GLY A 16 15.20 20.15 20.38
CA GLY A 16 14.59 20.88 19.27
C GLY A 16 14.11 20.03 18.09
N ILE A 17 14.28 18.71 18.10
CA ILE A 17 13.60 17.84 17.12
C ILE A 17 12.10 17.80 17.43
N ARG A 18 11.26 18.01 16.42
CA ARG A 18 9.81 17.91 16.54
C ARG A 18 9.41 16.59 17.21
N ALA A 19 8.45 16.66 18.15
CA ALA A 19 7.95 15.47 18.86
C ALA A 19 7.45 14.37 17.88
N GLN A 20 6.74 14.77 16.81
CA GLN A 20 6.25 13.86 15.79
C GLN A 20 7.35 13.06 15.08
N ILE A 21 8.57 13.61 14.98
CA ILE A 21 9.72 12.89 14.39
C ILE A 21 10.36 11.97 15.43
N ARG A 22 10.50 12.46 16.66
CA ARG A 22 11.11 11.71 17.76
C ARG A 22 10.28 10.49 18.14
N ASP A 23 8.95 10.63 18.08
CA ASP A 23 7.98 9.63 18.54
C ASP A 23 7.50 8.70 17.40
N LEU A 24 8.17 8.73 16.23
CA LEU A 24 7.87 7.83 15.12
C LEU A 24 8.00 6.36 15.55
N HIS A 25 6.99 5.56 15.23
CA HIS A 25 7.07 4.12 15.37
C HIS A 25 8.10 3.55 14.38
N THR A 26 9.26 3.16 14.92
CA THR A 26 10.38 2.60 14.12
C THR A 26 10.42 1.08 14.14
N GLU A 27 9.38 0.41 14.65
CA GLU A 27 9.29 -1.04 14.59
C GLU A 27 9.41 -1.50 13.13
N SER A 28 10.35 -2.37 12.88
CA SER A 28 10.70 -2.79 11.52
C SER A 28 11.17 -4.25 11.50
N ILE A 29 11.31 -4.78 10.31
CA ILE A 29 11.95 -6.09 10.09
C ILE A 29 13.48 -5.99 10.06
N ALA A 30 14.06 -4.85 10.49
CA ALA A 30 15.52 -4.63 10.35
C ALA A 30 16.34 -5.71 11.04
N ASP A 31 15.98 -6.11 12.25
CA ASP A 31 16.71 -7.15 13.00
C ASP A 31 16.64 -8.51 12.28
N LEU A 32 15.46 -8.87 11.75
CA LEU A 32 15.30 -10.07 10.93
C LEU A 32 16.13 -9.99 9.65
N ALA A 33 16.18 -8.82 9.01
CA ALA A 33 16.97 -8.61 7.79
C ALA A 33 18.49 -8.65 8.05
N ILE A 34 18.96 -8.11 9.18
CA ILE A 34 20.35 -8.22 9.62
C ILE A 34 20.68 -9.70 9.86
N ARG A 35 19.85 -10.39 10.62
CA ARG A 35 20.06 -11.82 10.91
C ARG A 35 20.05 -12.69 9.65
N ALA A 36 19.19 -12.37 8.68
CA ALA A 36 19.15 -13.06 7.39
C ALA A 36 20.46 -12.95 6.59
N ARG A 37 21.13 -11.78 6.65
CA ARG A 37 22.44 -11.60 6.00
C ARG A 37 23.52 -12.45 6.64
N GLU A 38 23.51 -12.61 7.97
CA GLU A 38 24.44 -13.49 8.68
C GLU A 38 24.23 -14.96 8.33
N LEU A 39 22.96 -15.37 8.22
CA LEU A 39 22.57 -16.74 7.93
C LEU A 39 22.89 -17.17 6.50
N GLY A 40 22.84 -16.24 5.54
CA GLY A 40 22.95 -16.55 4.11
C GLY A 40 21.81 -17.47 3.60
N ASP A 41 21.68 -17.60 2.29
CA ASP A 41 20.69 -18.47 1.61
C ASP A 41 19.23 -18.29 2.15
N VAL A 42 18.84 -17.07 2.48
CA VAL A 42 17.48 -16.73 2.94
C VAL A 42 16.64 -16.29 1.75
N ILE A 43 15.43 -16.84 1.65
CA ILE A 43 14.42 -16.40 0.69
C ILE A 43 13.58 -15.29 1.36
N PRO A 44 13.75 -14.00 0.96
CA PRO A 44 13.12 -12.86 1.66
C PRO A 44 11.71 -12.60 1.12
N LEU A 45 10.68 -13.15 1.78
CA LEU A 45 9.27 -12.96 1.42
C LEU A 45 8.57 -11.91 2.30
N TRP A 46 9.33 -11.15 3.08
CA TRP A 46 8.79 -10.07 3.95
C TRP A 46 8.53 -8.75 3.24
N TYR A 47 9.25 -8.44 2.14
CA TYR A 47 9.05 -7.18 1.43
C TYR A 47 7.83 -7.22 0.51
N GLY A 48 7.12 -6.10 0.41
CA GLY A 48 6.01 -5.91 -0.52
C GLY A 48 6.48 -5.57 -1.94
N GLU A 49 7.36 -6.39 -2.50
CA GLU A 49 7.98 -6.18 -3.80
C GLU A 49 8.10 -7.51 -4.56
N GLY A 50 7.83 -7.47 -5.85
CA GLY A 50 8.09 -8.59 -6.75
C GLY A 50 9.58 -8.70 -7.12
N ASP A 51 9.94 -9.75 -7.85
CA ASP A 51 11.30 -10.01 -8.35
C ASP A 51 11.45 -9.71 -9.85
N MET A 52 10.39 -9.21 -10.47
CA MET A 52 10.41 -8.89 -11.89
C MET A 52 11.11 -7.54 -12.12
N VAL A 53 12.14 -7.58 -12.97
CA VAL A 53 12.76 -6.35 -13.49
C VAL A 53 11.75 -5.63 -14.38
N THR A 54 11.64 -4.31 -14.23
CA THR A 54 10.81 -3.48 -15.12
C THR A 54 11.11 -3.81 -16.60
N PRO A 55 10.09 -4.13 -17.42
CA PRO A 55 10.31 -4.59 -18.81
C PRO A 55 11.02 -3.57 -19.70
N PRO A 56 11.65 -4.05 -20.79
CA PRO A 56 12.42 -3.19 -21.71
C PRO A 56 11.62 -2.01 -22.26
N PHE A 57 10.39 -2.21 -22.73
CA PHE A 57 9.59 -1.14 -23.35
C PHE A 57 9.42 0.08 -22.44
N ILE A 58 9.25 -0.11 -21.11
CA ILE A 58 9.18 0.97 -20.13
C ILE A 58 10.55 1.63 -19.97
N ARG A 59 11.62 0.81 -19.85
CA ARG A 59 12.98 1.31 -19.64
C ARG A 59 13.50 2.07 -20.86
N GLU A 60 13.24 1.58 -22.05
CA GLU A 60 13.65 2.21 -23.31
C GLU A 60 12.93 3.55 -23.54
N ALA A 61 11.64 3.65 -23.20
CA ALA A 61 10.93 4.94 -23.24
C ALA A 61 11.56 5.99 -22.31
N ALA A 62 11.99 5.60 -21.12
CA ALA A 62 12.67 6.52 -20.20
C ALA A 62 14.07 6.91 -20.70
N LYS A 63 14.82 5.97 -21.29
CA LYS A 63 16.14 6.24 -21.90
C LYS A 63 16.00 7.19 -23.09
N ALA A 64 15.05 6.93 -23.99
CA ALA A 64 14.79 7.79 -25.13
C ALA A 64 14.50 9.23 -24.71
N ALA A 65 13.69 9.42 -23.66
CA ALA A 65 13.42 10.75 -23.12
C ALA A 65 14.68 11.45 -22.59
N LEU A 66 15.62 10.71 -21.98
CA LEU A 66 16.91 11.26 -21.55
C LEU A 66 17.80 11.63 -22.75
N ASP A 67 17.87 10.75 -23.75
CA ASP A 67 18.66 10.95 -24.98
C ASP A 67 18.14 12.15 -25.81
N GLU A 68 16.81 12.40 -25.75
CA GLU A 68 16.15 13.57 -26.34
C GLU A 68 16.33 14.86 -25.51
N GLY A 69 17.02 14.79 -24.37
CA GLY A 69 17.30 15.95 -23.53
C GLY A 69 16.13 16.39 -22.64
N GLN A 70 15.16 15.51 -22.33
CA GLN A 70 14.05 15.81 -21.39
C GLN A 70 14.55 15.85 -19.93
N THR A 71 15.44 16.82 -19.63
CA THR A 71 16.12 16.94 -18.33
C THR A 71 15.78 18.24 -17.60
N PHE A 72 14.80 18.98 -18.09
CA PHE A 72 14.34 20.24 -17.49
C PHE A 72 13.10 20.02 -16.61
N TYR A 73 12.76 21.06 -15.83
CA TYR A 73 11.51 21.08 -15.10
C TYR A 73 10.31 20.92 -16.05
N ILE A 74 9.32 20.17 -15.61
CA ILE A 74 8.03 20.09 -16.30
C ILE A 74 7.20 21.30 -15.84
N PRO A 75 6.76 22.18 -16.76
CA PRO A 75 6.04 23.41 -16.38
C PRO A 75 4.69 23.15 -15.70
N ASN A 76 4.04 22.04 -16.01
CA ASN A 76 2.77 21.66 -15.40
C ASN A 76 3.01 20.90 -14.10
N MET A 77 2.63 21.49 -12.97
CA MET A 77 2.78 20.89 -11.64
C MET A 77 1.92 19.64 -11.43
N HIS A 78 0.94 19.38 -12.30
CA HIS A 78 0.15 18.14 -12.28
C HIS A 78 0.83 16.98 -13.03
N GLY A 79 1.92 17.25 -13.76
CA GLY A 79 2.71 16.24 -14.46
C GLY A 79 2.87 16.51 -15.95
N TYR A 80 3.58 15.60 -16.62
CA TYR A 80 3.83 15.66 -18.06
C TYR A 80 2.54 15.42 -18.84
N GLY A 81 2.23 16.27 -19.83
CA GLY A 81 0.98 16.23 -20.59
C GLY A 81 0.62 14.84 -21.11
N PRO A 82 1.51 14.17 -21.87
CA PRO A 82 1.27 12.82 -22.38
C PRO A 82 0.93 11.79 -21.31
N LEU A 83 1.55 11.84 -20.13
CA LEU A 83 1.23 10.94 -19.03
C LEU A 83 -0.15 11.27 -18.41
N ASN A 84 -0.45 12.56 -18.22
CA ASN A 84 -1.73 12.98 -17.65
C ASN A 84 -2.90 12.59 -18.56
N GLU A 85 -2.76 12.77 -19.86
CA GLU A 85 -3.76 12.36 -20.87
C GLU A 85 -3.92 10.83 -20.88
N ALA A 86 -2.80 10.08 -20.85
CA ALA A 86 -2.82 8.62 -20.77
C ALA A 86 -3.51 8.13 -19.50
N LEU A 87 -3.21 8.73 -18.33
CA LEU A 87 -3.84 8.40 -17.04
C LEU A 87 -5.33 8.72 -17.03
N ALA A 88 -5.75 9.89 -17.52
CA ALA A 88 -7.16 10.26 -17.61
C ALA A 88 -7.94 9.25 -18.47
N GLY A 89 -7.46 8.97 -19.68
CA GLY A 89 -8.07 7.97 -20.55
C GLY A 89 -8.06 6.55 -19.96
N TYR A 90 -6.97 6.17 -19.29
CA TYR A 90 -6.86 4.89 -18.60
C TYR A 90 -7.88 4.74 -17.47
N GLN A 91 -7.94 5.72 -16.57
CA GLN A 91 -8.89 5.72 -15.45
C GLN A 91 -10.34 5.74 -15.93
N THR A 92 -10.64 6.55 -16.96
CA THR A 92 -11.98 6.61 -17.57
C THR A 92 -12.42 5.24 -18.10
N ARG A 93 -11.56 4.55 -18.85
CA ARG A 93 -11.87 3.19 -19.33
C ARG A 93 -11.98 2.18 -18.19
N LEU A 94 -11.10 2.26 -17.19
CA LEU A 94 -11.02 1.28 -16.12
C LEU A 94 -12.22 1.36 -15.16
N HIS A 95 -12.67 2.58 -14.88
CA HIS A 95 -13.76 2.85 -13.93
C HIS A 95 -15.12 3.07 -14.58
N GLY A 96 -15.18 3.19 -15.91
CA GLY A 96 -16.42 3.41 -16.65
C GLY A 96 -17.07 4.77 -16.38
N ARG A 97 -16.28 5.76 -15.96
CA ARG A 97 -16.71 7.13 -15.67
C ARG A 97 -15.66 8.12 -16.19
N ASP A 98 -16.14 9.27 -16.64
CA ASP A 98 -15.24 10.33 -17.10
C ASP A 98 -14.38 10.86 -15.93
N ILE A 99 -13.07 10.73 -16.08
CA ILE A 99 -12.06 11.28 -15.14
C ILE A 99 -11.13 12.18 -15.95
N PRO A 100 -11.43 13.49 -16.01
CA PRO A 100 -10.67 14.42 -16.81
C PRO A 100 -9.26 14.65 -16.27
N VAL A 101 -8.36 15.11 -17.12
CA VAL A 101 -6.96 15.43 -16.78
C VAL A 101 -6.85 16.33 -15.56
N SER A 102 -7.78 17.28 -15.40
CA SER A 102 -7.81 18.23 -14.26
C SER A 102 -7.98 17.57 -12.89
N ARG A 103 -8.34 16.28 -12.85
CA ARG A 103 -8.52 15.50 -11.63
C ARG A 103 -7.34 14.60 -11.30
N THR A 104 -6.24 14.67 -12.05
CA THR A 104 -5.11 13.77 -11.89
C THR A 104 -3.81 14.54 -11.72
N THR A 105 -3.06 14.24 -10.66
CA THR A 105 -1.74 14.80 -10.39
C THR A 105 -0.72 13.68 -10.24
N VAL A 106 0.32 13.69 -11.07
CA VAL A 106 1.46 12.76 -11.01
C VAL A 106 2.33 13.09 -9.80
N THR A 107 2.76 12.07 -9.08
CA THR A 107 3.54 12.23 -7.85
C THR A 107 4.77 11.31 -7.83
N PRO A 108 5.82 11.65 -7.07
CA PRO A 108 6.96 10.77 -6.81
C PRO A 108 6.57 9.52 -5.99
N GLY A 109 5.70 8.67 -6.55
CA GLY A 109 5.15 7.45 -5.94
C GLY A 109 3.90 7.68 -5.10
N GLY A 110 3.22 6.57 -4.76
CA GLY A 110 2.00 6.60 -3.96
C GLY A 110 2.18 7.19 -2.56
N MET A 111 3.38 7.09 -1.95
CA MET A 111 3.65 7.73 -0.66
C MET A 111 3.53 9.24 -0.72
N GLN A 112 4.06 9.88 -1.78
CA GLN A 112 3.93 11.32 -1.93
C GLN A 112 2.46 11.72 -2.15
N ALA A 113 1.72 10.94 -2.95
CA ALA A 113 0.28 11.15 -3.13
C ALA A 113 -0.48 11.06 -1.80
N LEU A 114 -0.13 10.09 -0.95
CA LEU A 114 -0.71 9.94 0.39
C LEU A 114 -0.38 11.14 1.28
N PHE A 115 0.90 11.56 1.33
CA PHE A 115 1.30 12.74 2.11
C PHE A 115 0.59 13.99 1.63
N MET A 116 0.46 14.20 0.32
CA MET A 116 -0.29 15.34 -0.22
C MET A 116 -1.77 15.30 0.18
N ALA A 117 -2.39 14.10 0.16
CA ALA A 117 -3.77 13.93 0.62
C ALA A 117 -3.92 14.27 2.11
N LEU A 118 -2.97 13.84 2.94
CA LEU A 118 -3.00 14.13 4.38
C LEU A 118 -2.72 15.61 4.68
N GLU A 119 -1.69 16.20 4.10
CA GLU A 119 -1.35 17.63 4.26
C GLU A 119 -2.47 18.56 3.78
N LEU A 120 -3.26 18.13 2.78
CA LEU A 120 -4.43 18.89 2.33
C LEU A 120 -5.54 18.95 3.39
N LEU A 121 -5.66 17.93 4.24
CA LEU A 121 -6.84 17.71 5.09
C LEU A 121 -6.57 17.83 6.59
N VAL A 122 -5.36 17.48 7.01
CA VAL A 122 -5.03 17.24 8.42
C VAL A 122 -4.31 18.44 9.02
N ASP A 123 -4.74 18.83 10.20
CA ASP A 123 -4.13 19.87 11.02
C ASP A 123 -3.97 19.36 12.45
N THR A 124 -3.15 20.04 13.25
CA THR A 124 -2.95 19.73 14.66
C THR A 124 -4.28 19.73 15.41
N GLY A 125 -4.51 18.67 16.18
CA GLY A 125 -5.76 18.48 16.93
C GLY A 125 -6.87 17.79 16.15
N THR A 126 -6.66 17.47 14.88
CA THR A 126 -7.59 16.65 14.08
C THR A 126 -7.16 15.19 14.04
N ASN A 127 -8.02 14.32 13.53
CA ASN A 127 -7.71 12.90 13.42
C ASN A 127 -8.10 12.32 12.05
N VAL A 128 -7.50 11.17 11.75
CA VAL A 128 -7.86 10.32 10.61
C VAL A 128 -8.15 8.92 11.14
N VAL A 129 -9.35 8.43 10.87
CA VAL A 129 -9.72 7.03 11.15
C VAL A 129 -9.24 6.19 9.98
N TYR A 130 -8.48 5.11 10.23
CA TYR A 130 -8.01 4.24 9.16
C TYR A 130 -8.32 2.78 9.42
N VAL A 131 -8.70 2.05 8.37
CA VAL A 131 -9.02 0.62 8.43
C VAL A 131 -7.75 -0.20 8.64
N ALA A 132 -7.72 -1.01 9.70
CA ALA A 132 -6.61 -1.89 10.09
C ALA A 132 -7.06 -3.38 10.08
N PRO A 133 -6.18 -4.37 9.98
CA PRO A 133 -4.71 -4.30 9.84
C PRO A 133 -4.29 -3.57 8.58
N GLN A 134 -3.25 -2.73 8.70
CA GLN A 134 -2.84 -1.86 7.60
C GLN A 134 -1.33 -1.69 7.54
N TRP A 135 -0.82 -1.38 6.37
CA TRP A 135 0.55 -0.99 6.15
C TRP A 135 0.99 0.14 7.12
N PRO A 136 2.09 -0.07 7.89
CA PRO A 136 2.40 0.77 9.06
C PRO A 136 2.64 2.25 8.74
N ASN A 137 3.01 2.57 7.50
CA ASN A 137 3.35 3.95 7.15
C ASN A 137 2.16 4.91 7.22
N ILE A 138 0.90 4.43 7.13
CA ILE A 138 -0.26 5.32 7.27
C ILE A 138 -0.34 5.93 8.67
N HIS A 139 -0.11 5.12 9.72
CA HIS A 139 -0.07 5.60 11.10
C HIS A 139 0.96 6.71 11.27
N ASN A 140 2.19 6.44 10.82
CA ASN A 140 3.28 7.40 10.90
C ASN A 140 3.05 8.64 10.01
N ALA A 141 2.46 8.47 8.83
CA ALA A 141 2.17 9.60 7.94
C ALA A 141 1.16 10.56 8.57
N ILE A 142 0.06 10.04 9.16
CA ILE A 142 -0.93 10.86 9.87
C ILE A 142 -0.26 11.60 11.04
N HIS A 143 0.56 10.89 11.82
CA HIS A 143 1.28 11.48 12.95
C HIS A 143 2.27 12.57 12.51
N LEU A 144 3.01 12.35 11.41
CA LEU A 144 3.97 13.31 10.87
C LEU A 144 3.35 14.63 10.43
N VAL A 145 2.15 14.60 9.84
CA VAL A 145 1.43 15.82 9.46
C VAL A 145 0.73 16.50 10.64
N GLY A 146 0.85 15.94 11.86
CA GLY A 146 0.31 16.52 13.09
C GLY A 146 -1.06 16.01 13.50
N GLY A 147 -1.63 15.05 12.78
CA GLY A 147 -2.91 14.43 13.08
C GLY A 147 -2.81 13.29 14.11
N GLU A 148 -3.93 12.94 14.71
CA GLU A 148 -4.10 11.76 15.57
C GLU A 148 -4.47 10.55 14.70
N PRO A 149 -3.62 9.51 14.58
CA PRO A 149 -3.99 8.29 13.86
C PRO A 149 -4.92 7.42 14.71
N ARG A 150 -6.10 7.09 14.18
CA ARG A 150 -7.10 6.24 14.84
C ARG A 150 -7.33 4.95 14.07
N PRO A 151 -6.72 3.82 14.46
CA PRO A 151 -6.97 2.54 13.83
C PRO A 151 -8.37 2.03 14.17
N PHE A 152 -9.13 1.67 13.14
CA PHE A 152 -10.35 0.89 13.23
C PHE A 152 -10.12 -0.49 12.63
N SER A 153 -10.16 -1.52 13.44
CA SER A 153 -9.78 -2.86 13.01
C SER A 153 -10.94 -3.60 12.36
N LEU A 154 -10.65 -4.24 11.22
CA LEU A 154 -11.50 -5.28 10.68
C LEU A 154 -11.72 -6.38 11.73
N ASP A 155 -12.89 -6.96 11.71
CA ASP A 155 -13.18 -8.18 12.47
C ASP A 155 -12.68 -9.41 11.72
N PHE A 156 -12.31 -10.44 12.48
CA PHE A 156 -11.80 -11.68 11.93
C PHE A 156 -12.53 -12.87 12.52
N ASP A 157 -13.23 -13.62 11.67
CA ASP A 157 -13.92 -14.87 12.01
C ASP A 157 -13.63 -16.00 10.99
N GLY A 158 -12.40 -16.01 10.45
CA GLY A 158 -12.01 -16.82 9.31
C GLY A 158 -11.97 -16.00 8.01
N ASP A 159 -12.59 -14.83 8.01
CA ASP A 159 -12.49 -13.83 6.96
C ASP A 159 -12.40 -12.42 7.58
N TRP A 160 -11.87 -11.47 6.82
CA TRP A 160 -11.75 -10.07 7.24
C TRP A 160 -13.01 -9.30 6.84
N LYS A 161 -13.69 -8.69 7.82
CA LYS A 161 -14.96 -7.97 7.64
C LYS A 161 -14.89 -6.57 8.20
N LEU A 162 -15.51 -5.63 7.49
CA LEU A 162 -15.65 -4.24 7.95
C LEU A 162 -17.02 -4.07 8.64
N ASP A 163 -16.99 -3.65 9.90
CA ASP A 163 -18.15 -3.11 10.60
C ASP A 163 -18.29 -1.63 10.25
N LEU A 164 -19.20 -1.32 9.34
CA LEU A 164 -19.46 0.06 8.89
C LEU A 164 -20.03 0.93 10.01
N ASP A 165 -20.95 0.40 10.82
CA ASP A 165 -21.58 1.17 11.89
C ASP A 165 -20.55 1.53 12.96
N GLY A 166 -19.70 0.58 13.33
CA GLY A 166 -18.58 0.82 14.24
C GLY A 166 -17.56 1.80 13.66
N LEU A 167 -17.22 1.70 12.37
CA LEU A 167 -16.33 2.65 11.71
C LEU A 167 -16.88 4.07 11.74
N PHE A 168 -18.17 4.24 11.45
CA PHE A 168 -18.81 5.56 11.46
C PHE A 168 -18.91 6.11 12.89
N ALA A 169 -19.17 5.28 13.87
CA ALA A 169 -19.18 5.66 15.30
C ALA A 169 -17.78 6.03 15.84
N ALA A 170 -16.71 5.54 15.23
CA ALA A 170 -15.34 5.92 15.58
C ALA A 170 -14.95 7.33 15.10
N CYS A 171 -15.73 7.93 14.19
CA CYS A 171 -15.53 9.28 13.71
C CYS A 171 -16.17 10.32 14.69
N ASP A 172 -15.50 11.45 14.87
CA ASP A 172 -15.98 12.57 15.69
C ASP A 172 -15.83 13.92 14.96
N ALA A 173 -16.15 15.02 15.63
CA ALA A 173 -16.07 16.38 15.05
C ALA A 173 -14.64 16.79 14.63
N ARG A 174 -13.61 16.10 15.11
CA ARG A 174 -12.20 16.32 14.75
C ARG A 174 -11.75 15.43 13.58
N THR A 175 -12.58 14.47 13.16
CA THR A 175 -12.22 13.56 12.07
C THR A 175 -12.24 14.29 10.73
N ARG A 176 -11.10 14.30 10.03
CA ARG A 176 -10.94 14.92 8.71
C ARG A 176 -11.13 13.92 7.57
N ALA A 177 -10.67 12.68 7.79
CA ALA A 177 -10.78 11.66 6.76
C ALA A 177 -10.96 10.26 7.35
N ILE A 178 -11.57 9.38 6.55
CA ILE A 178 -11.46 7.92 6.66
C ILE A 178 -10.45 7.47 5.60
N PHE A 179 -9.43 6.72 6.02
CA PHE A 179 -8.47 6.09 5.12
C PHE A 179 -8.73 4.58 5.03
N LEU A 180 -8.72 4.05 3.81
CA LEU A 180 -8.74 2.61 3.55
C LEU A 180 -7.79 2.27 2.41
N SER A 181 -7.15 1.09 2.47
CA SER A 181 -6.43 0.50 1.34
C SER A 181 -7.22 -0.68 0.81
N THR A 182 -7.49 -0.68 -0.50
CA THR A 182 -8.37 -1.68 -1.12
C THR A 182 -7.95 -1.98 -2.56
N PRO A 183 -7.51 -3.23 -2.84
CA PRO A 183 -7.20 -4.36 -1.93
C PRO A 183 -6.12 -4.01 -0.89
N SER A 184 -6.28 -4.54 0.33
CA SER A 184 -5.46 -4.16 1.48
C SER A 184 -4.11 -4.88 1.55
N ASN A 185 -3.13 -4.20 2.10
CA ASN A 185 -1.90 -4.78 2.62
C ASN A 185 -1.96 -4.71 4.16
N PRO A 186 -1.99 -5.84 4.90
CA PRO A 186 -1.53 -7.17 4.49
C PRO A 186 -2.63 -8.16 4.09
N THR A 187 -3.90 -7.88 4.42
CA THR A 187 -4.98 -8.89 4.47
C THR A 187 -5.51 -9.32 3.10
N GLY A 188 -5.35 -8.47 2.07
CA GLY A 188 -6.02 -8.65 0.79
C GLY A 188 -7.55 -8.39 0.84
N TRP A 189 -8.06 -7.94 2.01
CA TRP A 189 -9.43 -7.46 2.10
C TRP A 189 -9.69 -6.41 1.03
N THR A 190 -10.84 -6.51 0.39
CA THR A 190 -11.24 -5.62 -0.69
C THR A 190 -12.64 -5.11 -0.38
N ALA A 191 -12.77 -3.80 -0.24
CA ALA A 191 -14.07 -3.17 0.00
C ALA A 191 -15.04 -3.50 -1.13
N SER A 192 -16.23 -3.90 -0.79
CA SER A 192 -17.31 -4.14 -1.75
C SER A 192 -17.85 -2.81 -2.29
N ARG A 193 -18.60 -2.89 -3.39
CA ARG A 193 -19.28 -1.71 -3.94
C ARG A 193 -20.27 -1.10 -2.95
N GLU A 194 -20.96 -1.95 -2.19
CA GLU A 194 -21.93 -1.58 -1.17
C GLU A 194 -21.26 -0.85 0.00
N GLU A 195 -20.11 -1.35 0.49
CA GLU A 195 -19.32 -0.68 1.52
C GLU A 195 -18.82 0.69 1.03
N MET A 196 -18.35 0.78 -0.22
CA MET A 196 -17.91 2.06 -0.79
C MET A 196 -19.06 3.06 -0.97
N LEU A 197 -20.26 2.60 -1.34
CA LEU A 197 -21.45 3.46 -1.41
C LEU A 197 -21.82 4.00 -0.03
N ALA A 198 -21.82 3.16 1.00
CA ALA A 198 -22.08 3.58 2.38
C ALA A 198 -21.06 4.60 2.90
N LEU A 199 -19.77 4.39 2.59
CA LEU A 199 -18.69 5.33 2.90
C LEU A 199 -18.92 6.69 2.20
N LEU A 200 -19.27 6.67 0.92
CA LEU A 200 -19.51 7.88 0.14
C LEU A 200 -20.73 8.67 0.65
N GLU A 201 -21.82 7.98 0.99
CA GLU A 201 -22.99 8.58 1.60
C GLU A 201 -22.67 9.18 2.98
N PHE A 202 -21.89 8.48 3.79
CA PHE A 202 -21.42 9.01 5.08
C PHE A 202 -20.57 10.27 4.88
N SER A 203 -19.62 10.25 3.93
CA SER A 203 -18.81 11.42 3.57
C SER A 203 -19.67 12.62 3.14
N ARG A 204 -20.68 12.40 2.31
CA ARG A 204 -21.60 13.45 1.84
C ARG A 204 -22.39 14.09 2.97
N ARG A 205 -22.84 13.29 3.96
CA ARG A 205 -23.60 13.78 5.11
C ARG A 205 -22.75 14.54 6.13
N THR A 206 -21.53 14.07 6.37
CA THR A 206 -20.69 14.56 7.48
C THR A 206 -19.63 15.56 7.05
N GLY A 207 -19.28 15.57 5.76
CA GLY A 207 -18.17 16.36 5.24
C GLY A 207 -16.79 15.74 5.49
N ILE A 208 -16.72 14.54 6.06
CA ILE A 208 -15.47 13.79 6.25
C ILE A 208 -14.98 13.27 4.90
N TRP A 209 -13.68 13.42 4.62
CA TRP A 209 -13.08 12.98 3.36
C TRP A 209 -12.85 11.46 3.35
N ILE A 210 -12.80 10.90 2.14
CA ILE A 210 -12.33 9.52 1.92
C ILE A 210 -10.97 9.58 1.24
N ILE A 211 -9.96 8.93 1.84
CA ILE A 211 -8.67 8.66 1.20
C ILE A 211 -8.65 7.17 0.88
N SER A 212 -8.78 6.83 -0.40
CA SER A 212 -8.76 5.46 -0.90
C SER A 212 -7.38 5.15 -1.51
N ASP A 213 -6.59 4.31 -0.82
CA ASP A 213 -5.34 3.78 -1.38
C ASP A 213 -5.65 2.56 -2.24
N GLU A 214 -5.55 2.74 -3.55
CA GLU A 214 -5.91 1.73 -4.55
C GLU A 214 -4.68 1.21 -5.31
N VAL A 215 -3.49 1.26 -4.71
CA VAL A 215 -2.22 0.81 -5.33
C VAL A 215 -2.23 -0.65 -5.76
N TYR A 216 -3.10 -1.47 -5.16
CA TYR A 216 -3.32 -2.86 -5.54
C TYR A 216 -4.57 -3.07 -6.39
N GLY A 217 -5.27 -2.02 -6.82
CA GLY A 217 -6.53 -2.09 -7.57
C GLY A 217 -6.44 -2.97 -8.83
N ARG A 218 -5.30 -2.94 -9.53
CA ARG A 218 -5.04 -3.81 -10.70
C ARG A 218 -4.61 -5.23 -10.34
N LEU A 219 -4.26 -5.49 -9.09
CA LEU A 219 -3.91 -6.82 -8.58
C LEU A 219 -5.13 -7.48 -7.92
N TYR A 220 -6.24 -7.46 -8.62
CA TYR A 220 -7.52 -8.08 -8.26
C TYR A 220 -7.82 -9.22 -9.23
N PHE A 221 -8.39 -10.35 -8.72
CA PHE A 221 -8.42 -11.59 -9.48
C PHE A 221 -9.76 -11.89 -10.15
N ASP A 222 -10.84 -11.26 -9.69
CA ASP A 222 -12.19 -11.55 -10.19
C ASP A 222 -12.65 -10.62 -11.32
N ALA A 223 -11.93 -9.50 -11.51
CA ALA A 223 -12.20 -8.53 -12.57
C ALA A 223 -10.88 -7.83 -12.98
N PRO A 224 -10.86 -7.07 -14.09
CA PRO A 224 -9.69 -6.29 -14.49
C PRO A 224 -9.21 -5.27 -13.46
N VAL A 225 -10.10 -4.78 -12.59
CA VAL A 225 -9.82 -3.87 -11.48
C VAL A 225 -10.70 -4.22 -10.29
N ALA A 226 -10.19 -4.02 -9.07
CA ALA A 226 -10.99 -4.11 -7.86
C ALA A 226 -12.13 -3.07 -7.87
N PRO A 227 -13.20 -3.29 -7.10
CA PRO A 227 -14.13 -2.21 -6.80
C PRO A 227 -13.38 -0.96 -6.36
N SER A 228 -13.72 0.19 -6.95
CA SER A 228 -13.04 1.47 -6.72
C SER A 228 -14.06 2.54 -6.36
N ILE A 229 -13.67 3.41 -5.44
CA ILE A 229 -14.49 4.59 -5.09
C ILE A 229 -14.70 5.48 -6.32
N LEU A 230 -13.76 5.50 -7.28
CA LEU A 230 -13.86 6.28 -8.51
C LEU A 230 -14.95 5.78 -9.46
N GLN A 231 -15.46 4.55 -9.29
CA GLN A 231 -16.59 4.04 -10.07
C GLN A 231 -17.94 4.67 -9.67
N ILE A 232 -18.00 5.30 -8.48
CA ILE A 232 -19.24 5.83 -7.91
C ILE A 232 -19.15 7.31 -7.50
N ALA A 233 -17.95 7.80 -7.22
CA ALA A 233 -17.74 9.20 -6.81
C ALA A 233 -17.86 10.15 -8.00
N GLU A 234 -18.41 11.34 -7.74
CA GLU A 234 -18.48 12.46 -8.66
C GLU A 234 -17.38 13.48 -8.38
N ASP A 235 -17.17 14.44 -9.28
CA ASP A 235 -16.12 15.46 -9.11
C ASP A 235 -16.32 16.35 -7.86
N GLY A 236 -17.57 16.53 -7.42
CA GLY A 236 -17.87 17.28 -6.20
C GLY A 236 -17.72 16.51 -4.89
N ASP A 237 -17.45 15.21 -4.94
CA ASP A 237 -17.32 14.38 -3.75
C ASP A 237 -15.95 14.56 -3.06
N ARG A 238 -15.92 14.44 -1.74
CA ARG A 238 -14.71 14.54 -0.92
C ARG A 238 -13.90 13.24 -0.95
N VAL A 239 -13.34 12.94 -2.12
CA VAL A 239 -12.61 11.69 -2.38
C VAL A 239 -11.22 12.00 -2.94
N LEU A 240 -10.21 11.38 -2.35
CA LEU A 240 -8.84 11.35 -2.82
C LEU A 240 -8.44 9.89 -3.05
N SER A 241 -8.13 9.51 -4.29
CA SER A 241 -7.65 8.16 -4.62
C SER A 241 -6.16 8.17 -4.90
N VAL A 242 -5.42 7.38 -4.12
CA VAL A 242 -3.96 7.22 -4.21
C VAL A 242 -3.64 6.01 -5.06
N ASN A 243 -2.76 6.17 -6.03
CA ASN A 243 -2.33 5.10 -6.91
C ASN A 243 -0.81 5.14 -7.16
N SER A 244 -0.26 4.03 -7.66
CA SER A 244 1.17 3.90 -7.89
C SER A 244 1.48 2.93 -9.01
N PHE A 245 2.54 3.21 -9.77
CA PHE A 245 3.09 2.28 -10.74
C PHE A 245 3.90 1.14 -10.11
N SER A 246 4.17 1.23 -8.82
CA SER A 246 5.07 0.30 -8.10
C SER A 246 4.66 -1.16 -8.22
N LYS A 247 3.35 -1.47 -8.16
CA LYS A 247 2.89 -2.86 -7.97
C LYS A 247 2.48 -3.52 -9.28
N ALA A 248 1.56 -2.93 -10.02
CA ALA A 248 1.01 -3.51 -11.24
C ALA A 248 1.97 -3.42 -12.44
N TRP A 249 2.99 -2.56 -12.41
CA TRP A 249 3.93 -2.36 -13.51
C TRP A 249 5.39 -2.67 -13.16
N ALA A 250 5.65 -3.33 -12.03
CA ALA A 250 7.00 -3.66 -11.56
C ALA A 250 7.95 -2.44 -11.52
N MET A 251 7.45 -1.30 -11.02
CA MET A 251 8.17 -0.02 -11.03
C MET A 251 8.42 0.51 -9.60
N THR A 252 8.73 -0.37 -8.64
CA THR A 252 8.93 0.03 -7.23
C THR A 252 10.05 1.06 -7.05
N GLY A 253 11.18 0.88 -7.73
CA GLY A 253 12.34 1.78 -7.70
C GLY A 253 12.19 3.05 -8.53
N TRP A 254 11.17 3.17 -9.39
CA TRP A 254 10.96 4.33 -10.27
C TRP A 254 10.39 5.54 -9.55
N ARG A 255 9.79 5.33 -8.37
CA ARG A 255 9.19 6.38 -7.56
C ARG A 255 8.19 7.22 -8.35
N ILE A 256 7.15 6.58 -8.90
CA ILE A 256 6.09 7.25 -9.65
C ILE A 256 4.70 6.70 -9.26
N GLY A 257 3.73 7.60 -9.17
CA GLY A 257 2.33 7.34 -8.84
C GLY A 257 1.48 8.53 -9.22
N TRP A 258 0.23 8.54 -8.79
CA TRP A 258 -0.67 9.66 -9.00
C TRP A 258 -1.73 9.75 -7.90
N LEU A 259 -2.24 10.97 -7.74
CA LEU A 259 -3.39 11.30 -6.92
C LEU A 259 -4.56 11.68 -7.83
N THR A 260 -5.70 11.03 -7.68
CA THR A 260 -6.96 11.44 -8.30
C THR A 260 -7.78 12.20 -7.26
N HIS A 261 -8.25 13.38 -7.62
CA HIS A 261 -8.84 14.35 -6.69
C HIS A 261 -10.00 15.12 -7.34
N PRO A 262 -10.83 15.83 -6.57
CA PRO A 262 -11.79 16.78 -7.12
C PRO A 262 -11.10 17.93 -7.86
N SER A 263 -11.66 18.37 -8.98
CA SER A 263 -11.14 19.52 -9.73
C SER A 263 -11.05 20.80 -8.87
N ALA A 264 -11.94 20.95 -7.90
CA ALA A 264 -11.98 22.11 -7.01
C ALA A 264 -10.71 22.31 -6.16
N VAL A 265 -9.93 21.26 -5.90
CA VAL A 265 -8.67 21.34 -5.10
C VAL A 265 -7.42 21.24 -5.97
N ALA A 266 -7.55 21.20 -7.30
CA ALA A 266 -6.42 21.06 -8.22
C ALA A 266 -5.37 22.17 -8.02
N GLY A 267 -5.79 23.42 -7.85
CA GLY A 267 -4.89 24.55 -7.65
C GLY A 267 -4.02 24.38 -6.39
N GLN A 268 -4.60 23.93 -5.28
CA GLN A 268 -3.88 23.68 -4.03
C GLN A 268 -2.88 22.52 -4.19
N ILE A 269 -3.31 21.43 -4.84
CA ILE A 269 -2.45 20.28 -5.09
C ILE A 269 -1.27 20.66 -6.01
N GLY A 270 -1.50 21.47 -7.05
CA GLY A 270 -0.43 21.99 -7.89
C GLY A 270 0.57 22.84 -7.12
N ALA A 271 0.10 23.73 -6.24
CA ALA A 271 0.96 24.50 -5.36
C ALA A 271 1.78 23.63 -4.40
N MET A 272 1.15 22.59 -3.81
CA MET A 272 1.84 21.63 -2.97
C MET A 272 2.91 20.86 -3.75
N THR A 273 2.64 20.43 -4.98
CA THR A 273 3.63 19.78 -5.85
C THR A 273 4.85 20.68 -6.04
N GLN A 274 4.65 21.96 -6.33
CA GLN A 274 5.73 22.91 -6.51
C GLN A 274 6.60 23.05 -5.25
N LEU A 275 5.98 23.12 -4.08
CA LEU A 275 6.67 23.30 -2.80
C LEU A 275 7.37 22.03 -2.30
N MET A 276 6.79 20.86 -2.53
CA MET A 276 7.29 19.59 -2.01
C MET A 276 8.41 18.98 -2.86
N ASN A 277 8.32 19.08 -4.20
CA ASN A 277 9.23 18.35 -5.08
C ASN A 277 9.45 19.00 -6.46
N SER A 278 8.76 20.09 -6.78
CA SER A 278 8.81 20.76 -8.09
C SER A 278 8.47 19.85 -9.28
N GLY A 279 7.71 18.79 -9.06
CA GLY A 279 7.29 17.81 -10.07
C GLY A 279 8.18 16.57 -10.16
N THR A 280 7.67 15.56 -10.83
CA THR A 280 8.34 14.26 -11.03
C THR A 280 9.22 14.30 -12.28
N SER A 281 10.35 13.58 -12.28
CA SER A 281 11.28 13.49 -13.43
C SER A 281 10.56 13.18 -14.75
N GLY A 282 10.89 13.95 -15.81
CA GLY A 282 10.31 13.78 -17.15
C GLY A 282 10.58 12.40 -17.75
N SER A 283 11.81 11.90 -17.64
CA SER A 283 12.18 10.58 -18.15
C SER A 283 11.42 9.44 -17.45
N VAL A 284 11.22 9.56 -16.12
CA VAL A 284 10.41 8.61 -15.36
C VAL A 284 8.94 8.65 -15.83
N GLN A 285 8.41 9.85 -16.10
CA GLN A 285 7.05 10.01 -16.61
C GLN A 285 6.91 9.48 -18.05
N ALA A 286 7.91 9.59 -18.89
CA ALA A 286 7.90 8.96 -20.22
C ALA A 286 7.82 7.43 -20.13
N GLY A 287 8.60 6.80 -19.22
CA GLY A 287 8.49 5.37 -18.94
C GLY A 287 7.11 4.98 -18.41
N ALA A 288 6.53 5.81 -17.51
CA ALA A 288 5.19 5.58 -16.99
C ALA A 288 4.09 5.72 -18.06
N THR A 289 4.28 6.61 -19.04
CA THR A 289 3.38 6.75 -20.20
C THR A 289 3.36 5.44 -21.00
N ALA A 290 4.53 4.87 -21.32
CA ALA A 290 4.62 3.58 -21.98
C ALA A 290 3.96 2.47 -21.14
N ALA A 291 4.16 2.48 -19.82
CA ALA A 291 3.54 1.51 -18.91
C ALA A 291 1.99 1.56 -18.96
N ILE A 292 1.38 2.74 -19.05
CA ILE A 292 -0.07 2.90 -19.17
C ILE A 292 -0.60 2.50 -20.53
N LEU A 293 0.11 2.85 -21.60
CA LEU A 293 -0.35 2.63 -22.97
C LEU A 293 -0.18 1.18 -23.42
N GLU A 294 0.90 0.53 -23.02
CA GLU A 294 1.33 -0.78 -23.55
C GLU A 294 1.42 -1.87 -22.45
N GLY A 295 1.28 -1.51 -21.17
CA GLY A 295 1.61 -2.40 -20.06
C GLY A 295 0.53 -3.39 -19.65
N GLU A 296 -0.60 -3.49 -20.35
CA GLU A 296 -1.67 -4.43 -19.98
C GLU A 296 -1.21 -5.91 -19.94
N PRO A 297 -0.40 -6.40 -20.89
CA PRO A 297 0.13 -7.77 -20.82
C PRO A 297 1.03 -8.01 -19.60
N LEU A 298 1.78 -6.97 -19.15
CA LEU A 298 2.60 -7.03 -17.95
C LEU A 298 1.73 -7.15 -16.68
N VAL A 299 0.66 -6.36 -16.61
CA VAL A 299 -0.29 -6.41 -15.48
C VAL A 299 -0.90 -7.81 -15.35
N GLU A 300 -1.33 -8.41 -16.48
CA GLU A 300 -1.88 -9.76 -16.49
C GLU A 300 -0.83 -10.82 -16.07
N GLU A 301 0.40 -10.68 -16.51
CA GLU A 301 1.49 -11.58 -16.10
C GLU A 301 1.75 -11.48 -14.59
N ILE A 302 1.79 -10.27 -14.01
CA ILE A 302 1.95 -10.07 -12.56
C ILE A 302 0.76 -10.67 -11.81
N ARG A 303 -0.47 -10.44 -12.26
CA ARG A 303 -1.69 -11.03 -11.67
C ARG A 303 -1.61 -12.57 -11.68
N ARG A 304 -1.21 -13.16 -12.81
CA ARG A 304 -1.06 -14.61 -12.95
C ARG A 304 -0.01 -15.15 -11.98
N ARG A 305 1.15 -14.51 -11.84
CA ARG A 305 2.20 -14.89 -10.88
C ARG A 305 1.70 -14.86 -9.45
N ILE A 306 1.01 -13.80 -9.07
CA ILE A 306 0.47 -13.67 -7.71
C ILE A 306 -0.57 -14.76 -7.44
N ARG A 307 -1.50 -15.00 -8.37
CA ARG A 307 -2.51 -16.06 -8.24
C ARG A 307 -1.85 -17.43 -8.04
N THR A 308 -0.86 -17.77 -8.87
CA THR A 308 -0.09 -19.00 -8.73
C THR A 308 0.62 -19.06 -7.36
N GLY A 309 1.25 -17.97 -6.93
CA GLY A 309 1.91 -17.91 -5.62
C GLY A 309 0.94 -18.10 -4.45
N LEU A 310 -0.27 -17.50 -4.53
CA LEU A 310 -1.33 -17.72 -3.53
C LEU A 310 -1.82 -19.17 -3.52
N ASP A 311 -2.04 -19.78 -4.68
CA ASP A 311 -2.47 -21.16 -4.77
C ASP A 311 -1.45 -22.11 -4.13
N LEU A 312 -0.16 -21.91 -4.42
CA LEU A 312 0.93 -22.65 -3.81
C LEU A 312 1.01 -22.43 -2.29
N ALA A 313 0.95 -21.16 -1.85
CA ALA A 313 1.04 -20.83 -0.43
C ALA A 313 -0.11 -21.43 0.37
N TYR A 314 -1.36 -21.23 -0.06
CA TYR A 314 -2.54 -21.79 0.62
C TYR A 314 -2.54 -23.31 0.61
N GLY A 315 -2.17 -23.95 -0.53
CA GLY A 315 -2.08 -25.41 -0.64
C GLY A 315 -1.02 -26.03 0.28
N ALA A 316 0.13 -25.38 0.44
CA ALA A 316 1.20 -25.87 1.32
C ALA A 316 0.91 -25.57 2.80
N LEU A 317 0.50 -24.34 3.12
CA LEU A 317 0.21 -23.92 4.49
C LEU A 317 -0.93 -24.72 5.12
N ALA A 318 -1.96 -25.09 4.32
CA ALA A 318 -3.04 -25.96 4.79
C ALA A 318 -2.58 -27.36 5.24
N GLN A 319 -1.40 -27.82 4.82
CA GLN A 319 -0.81 -29.08 5.25
C GLN A 319 -0.04 -28.95 6.58
N ILE A 320 0.17 -27.70 7.06
CA ILE A 320 0.88 -27.46 8.33
C ILE A 320 -0.15 -27.43 9.47
N PRO A 321 -0.18 -28.37 10.44
CA PRO A 321 -1.10 -28.33 11.58
C PRO A 321 -0.95 -27.03 12.36
N GLY A 322 -2.10 -26.50 12.81
CA GLY A 322 -2.14 -25.24 13.55
C GLY A 322 -2.00 -23.99 12.71
N MET A 323 -1.93 -24.09 11.36
CA MET A 323 -2.02 -22.89 10.52
C MET A 323 -3.47 -22.42 10.41
N VAL A 324 -3.71 -21.16 10.78
CA VAL A 324 -4.98 -20.46 10.64
C VAL A 324 -4.93 -19.65 9.34
N LEU A 325 -5.64 -20.13 8.34
CA LEU A 325 -5.71 -19.51 7.02
C LEU A 325 -7.03 -18.78 6.87
N PRO A 326 -7.01 -17.45 6.66
CA PRO A 326 -8.20 -16.73 6.19
C PRO A 326 -8.68 -17.26 4.83
N THR A 327 -9.87 -16.87 4.44
CA THR A 327 -10.31 -17.02 3.05
C THR A 327 -9.25 -16.46 2.10
N LYS A 328 -8.94 -17.21 1.04
CA LYS A 328 -7.91 -16.78 0.07
C LYS A 328 -8.26 -15.41 -0.50
N PRO A 329 -7.34 -14.43 -0.45
CA PRO A 329 -7.64 -13.05 -0.82
C PRO A 329 -8.00 -12.94 -2.30
N ARG A 330 -8.94 -12.04 -2.61
CA ARG A 330 -9.38 -11.73 -3.97
C ARG A 330 -8.48 -10.69 -4.66
N GLY A 331 -7.54 -10.10 -3.91
CA GLY A 331 -6.62 -9.09 -4.44
C GLY A 331 -5.40 -8.89 -3.54
N GLY A 332 -4.50 -8.01 -3.98
CA GLY A 332 -3.21 -7.81 -3.31
C GLY A 332 -2.16 -8.82 -3.76
N MET A 333 -1.08 -8.94 -3.00
CA MET A 333 0.06 -9.79 -3.35
C MET A 333 0.62 -10.56 -2.14
N TYR A 334 -0.24 -10.83 -1.14
CA TYR A 334 0.19 -11.43 0.12
C TYR A 334 -0.70 -12.60 0.53
N ALA A 335 -0.07 -13.62 1.11
CA ALA A 335 -0.72 -14.52 2.04
C ALA A 335 -0.53 -13.97 3.45
N PHE A 336 -1.63 -13.85 4.21
CA PHE A 336 -1.63 -13.35 5.58
C PHE A 336 -2.33 -14.38 6.46
N PHE A 337 -1.57 -15.06 7.32
CA PHE A 337 -2.00 -16.23 8.06
C PHE A 337 -1.45 -16.21 9.49
N ALA A 338 -2.05 -16.99 10.38
CA ALA A 338 -1.61 -17.10 11.77
C ALA A 338 -1.24 -18.53 12.15
N VAL A 339 -0.66 -18.70 13.34
CA VAL A 339 -0.38 -20.00 13.95
C VAL A 339 -1.24 -20.12 15.20
N GLU A 340 -2.01 -21.19 15.31
CA GLU A 340 -2.89 -21.47 16.43
C GLU A 340 -2.12 -21.49 17.75
N GLY A 341 -2.65 -20.81 18.77
CA GLY A 341 -2.03 -20.73 20.10
C GLY A 341 -0.86 -19.76 20.22
N GLU A 342 -0.38 -19.19 19.12
CA GLU A 342 0.67 -18.16 19.14
C GLU A 342 0.05 -16.75 19.20
N ALA A 343 0.41 -16.00 20.24
CA ALA A 343 -0.07 -14.63 20.44
C ALA A 343 0.88 -13.57 19.82
N ASP A 344 2.13 -13.95 19.52
CA ASP A 344 3.17 -13.05 19.01
C ASP A 344 3.95 -13.71 17.86
N ALA A 345 3.68 -13.26 16.65
CA ALA A 345 4.33 -13.75 15.44
C ALA A 345 5.84 -13.47 15.34
N ARG A 346 6.43 -12.65 16.22
CA ARG A 346 7.88 -12.35 16.21
C ARG A 346 8.69 -13.62 16.37
N LYS A 347 8.35 -14.43 17.38
CA LYS A 347 9.03 -15.70 17.64
C LYS A 347 8.88 -16.66 16.46
N VAL A 348 7.67 -16.77 15.92
CA VAL A 348 7.41 -17.65 14.76
C VAL A 348 8.22 -17.21 13.54
N CYS A 349 8.27 -15.90 13.25
CA CYS A 349 9.10 -15.35 12.15
C CYS A 349 10.59 -15.66 12.37
N ALA A 350 11.10 -15.51 13.60
CA ALA A 350 12.49 -15.83 13.93
C ALA A 350 12.79 -17.33 13.77
N ASP A 351 11.90 -18.20 14.25
CA ASP A 351 12.04 -19.65 14.12
C ASP A 351 12.02 -20.11 12.66
N ILE A 352 11.12 -19.55 11.84
CA ILE A 352 11.06 -19.84 10.39
C ILE A 352 12.34 -19.34 9.70
N LEU A 353 12.83 -18.16 10.06
CA LEU A 353 14.07 -17.63 9.51
C LEU A 353 15.26 -18.51 9.83
N GLU A 354 15.41 -18.93 11.09
CA GLU A 354 16.55 -19.74 11.54
C GLU A 354 16.53 -21.16 10.95
N LYS A 355 15.36 -21.80 10.93
CA LYS A 355 15.24 -23.23 10.58
C LYS A 355 14.96 -23.45 9.09
N ALA A 356 14.10 -22.63 8.50
CA ALA A 356 13.69 -22.77 7.09
C ALA A 356 14.43 -21.82 6.13
N ARG A 357 15.16 -20.83 6.65
CA ARG A 357 15.78 -19.80 5.79
C ARG A 357 14.74 -19.04 4.94
N VAL A 358 13.57 -18.79 5.50
CA VAL A 358 12.49 -18.03 4.88
C VAL A 358 12.17 -16.81 5.73
N GLY A 359 12.18 -15.65 5.11
CA GLY A 359 11.88 -14.39 5.77
C GLY A 359 10.43 -13.98 5.57
N LEU A 360 9.67 -13.85 6.68
CA LEU A 360 8.28 -13.39 6.71
C LEU A 360 8.17 -12.10 7.52
N ALA A 361 7.16 -11.28 7.24
CA ALA A 361 6.89 -10.09 8.04
C ALA A 361 5.91 -10.41 9.17
N PRO A 362 6.28 -10.10 10.45
CA PRO A 362 5.41 -10.35 11.58
C PRO A 362 4.21 -9.38 11.62
N GLY A 363 3.07 -9.89 12.05
CA GLY A 363 1.79 -9.19 11.99
C GLY A 363 1.68 -7.95 12.86
N TYR A 364 2.43 -7.86 13.98
CA TYR A 364 2.41 -6.69 14.84
C TYR A 364 2.73 -5.38 14.10
N LEU A 365 3.48 -5.45 13.00
CA LEU A 365 3.77 -4.31 12.14
C LEU A 365 2.52 -3.69 11.51
N PHE A 366 1.42 -4.42 11.41
CA PHE A 366 0.20 -4.02 10.72
C PHE A 366 -0.94 -3.60 11.66
N GLY A 367 -0.71 -3.66 12.96
CA GLY A 367 -1.67 -3.28 14.00
C GLY A 367 -1.85 -4.36 15.08
N SER A 368 -2.34 -3.94 16.24
CA SER A 368 -2.38 -4.79 17.45
C SER A 368 -3.25 -6.05 17.31
N LYS A 369 -4.35 -6.00 16.54
CA LYS A 369 -5.18 -7.18 16.27
C LYS A 369 -4.54 -8.20 15.31
N ALA A 370 -3.41 -7.86 14.71
CA ALA A 370 -2.68 -8.72 13.78
C ALA A 370 -1.46 -9.42 14.40
N ASN A 371 -1.21 -9.28 15.69
CA ASN A 371 0.01 -9.75 16.37
C ASN A 371 0.32 -11.23 16.12
N ALA A 372 -0.68 -12.09 16.04
CA ALA A 372 -0.53 -13.53 15.79
C ALA A 372 -0.27 -13.88 14.30
N PHE A 373 -0.43 -12.91 13.40
CA PHE A 373 -0.35 -13.16 11.96
C PHE A 373 1.05 -13.00 11.41
N LEU A 374 1.28 -13.62 10.25
CA LEU A 374 2.49 -13.51 9.44
C LEU A 374 2.10 -13.10 8.03
N ARG A 375 2.88 -12.22 7.40
CA ARG A 375 2.69 -11.84 6.01
C ARG A 375 3.79 -12.40 5.14
N MET A 376 3.38 -13.10 4.07
CA MET A 376 4.22 -13.64 3.02
C MET A 376 3.92 -12.95 1.70
N CYS A 377 4.91 -12.32 1.08
CA CYS A 377 4.78 -11.81 -0.29
C CYS A 377 4.87 -12.97 -1.27
N VAL A 378 3.86 -13.14 -2.12
CA VAL A 378 3.78 -14.23 -3.10
C VAL A 378 4.02 -13.78 -4.54
N CYS A 379 4.37 -12.51 -4.76
CA CYS A 379 4.72 -11.99 -6.08
C CYS A 379 6.19 -12.27 -6.42
N ARG A 380 6.52 -13.55 -6.47
CA ARG A 380 7.88 -14.04 -6.73
C ARG A 380 7.86 -15.10 -7.81
N GLU A 381 9.04 -15.46 -8.31
CA GLU A 381 9.18 -16.61 -9.18
C GLU A 381 8.65 -17.88 -8.50
N ARG A 382 7.94 -18.71 -9.28
CA ARG A 382 7.30 -19.92 -8.80
C ARG A 382 8.26 -20.83 -8.02
N GLY A 383 9.49 -21.06 -8.56
CA GLY A 383 10.49 -21.91 -7.93
C GLY A 383 10.96 -21.41 -6.57
N GLN A 384 11.02 -20.08 -6.37
CA GLN A 384 11.34 -19.49 -5.07
C GLN A 384 10.22 -19.74 -4.04
N ILE A 385 8.96 -19.60 -4.44
CA ILE A 385 7.81 -19.89 -3.58
C ILE A 385 7.77 -21.36 -3.21
N GLU A 386 7.92 -22.27 -4.19
CA GLU A 386 7.94 -23.71 -3.96
C GLU A 386 9.08 -24.11 -3.01
N THR A 387 10.28 -23.55 -3.20
CA THR A 387 11.43 -23.80 -2.32
C THR A 387 11.17 -23.30 -0.90
N ALA A 388 10.64 -22.07 -0.73
CA ALA A 388 10.33 -21.52 0.58
C ALA A 388 9.29 -22.37 1.32
N LEU A 389 8.22 -22.75 0.65
CA LEU A 389 7.17 -23.60 1.22
C LEU A 389 7.65 -25.00 1.55
N GLY A 390 8.49 -25.61 0.70
CA GLY A 390 9.14 -26.90 0.96
C GLY A 390 10.01 -26.87 2.21
N ARG A 391 10.81 -25.81 2.41
CA ARG A 391 11.61 -25.60 3.62
C ARG A 391 10.73 -25.43 4.88
N MET A 392 9.62 -24.70 4.78
CA MET A 392 8.68 -24.54 5.89
C MET A 392 7.98 -25.85 6.25
N LEU A 393 7.59 -26.66 5.25
CA LEU A 393 7.03 -27.99 5.48
C LEU A 393 8.03 -28.94 6.16
N ALA A 394 9.32 -28.88 5.79
CA ALA A 394 10.37 -29.71 6.38
C ALA A 394 10.70 -29.38 7.84
N MET A 395 10.34 -28.21 8.35
CA MET A 395 10.52 -27.87 9.78
C MET A 395 9.71 -28.75 10.73
N ARG A 396 8.79 -29.59 10.22
CA ARG A 396 7.86 -30.42 10.99
C ARG A 396 8.45 -31.78 11.41
N ASN A 397 9.53 -32.18 10.76
CA ASN A 397 10.22 -33.43 11.02
C ASN A 397 11.44 -33.18 11.93
#